data_bd5c88c05939bca4fc15e3c57084f51e
#
_entry.id   bd5c88c05939bca4fc15e3c57084f51e
#
_cell.length_a   1.000
_cell.length_b   1.000
_cell.length_c   1.000
_cell.angle_alpha   90.00
_cell.angle_beta   90.00
_cell.angle_gamma   90.00
#
_symmetry.space_group_name_H-M   'P 1'
#
loop_
_entity.id
_entity.type
_entity.pdbx_description
1 polymer ?
#
loop_
_entity_poly.entity_id
_entity_poly.type
_entity_poly.pdbx_seq_one_letter_code
_entity_poly.pdbx_strand_id
1 'polypeptide(L)'
;MPLNIFKIAVLVSGRGSNLQAIIDSINREELDAHLSIVISDIKDAMALKRAEKHGIKTVFIDPSTYSSSKEYDKALVLKLKEFSIDLICLAGYMRILGEEIIQTFEKKIINIHPSLLPAFPGLNAQKQAINHGVKFSGCTVHFVDSGVDSGPIILQTVVPVYDDDDEKSLSKRILEQEHSLYPKAIKMIQKNKIRLSGRIVTSKII
;
A
#
# COMPACT_ATOMS: atom_id res chain seq x y z
N MET A 1 29.60 10.81 -4.05
CA MET A 1 28.52 10.30 -4.91
C MET A 1 27.23 10.93 -4.43
N PRO A 2 26.36 11.49 -5.27
CA PRO A 2 25.06 11.96 -4.81
C PRO A 2 24.33 10.79 -4.15
N LEU A 3 23.85 11.00 -2.94
CA LEU A 3 22.99 10.06 -2.22
C LEU A 3 21.77 9.80 -3.12
N ASN A 4 21.64 8.57 -3.59
CA ASN A 4 20.49 8.19 -4.43
C ASN A 4 19.26 8.16 -3.51
N ILE A 5 18.45 9.22 -3.55
CA ILE A 5 17.25 9.36 -2.72
C ILE A 5 16.26 8.29 -3.14
N PHE A 6 15.80 7.47 -2.19
CA PHE A 6 14.79 6.43 -2.43
C PHE A 6 13.43 7.07 -2.74
N LYS A 7 12.96 6.88 -3.98
CA LYS A 7 11.74 7.52 -4.50
C LYS A 7 10.55 6.58 -4.43
N ILE A 8 9.48 7.05 -3.80
CA ILE A 8 8.23 6.29 -3.69
C ILE A 8 7.08 6.99 -4.41
N ALA A 9 6.17 6.18 -4.97
CA ALA A 9 4.86 6.60 -5.42
C ALA A 9 3.79 5.97 -4.55
N VAL A 10 2.68 6.67 -4.31
CA VAL A 10 1.54 6.13 -3.58
C VAL A 10 0.30 6.16 -4.47
N LEU A 11 -0.37 5.00 -4.64
CA LEU A 11 -1.65 4.89 -5.32
C LEU A 11 -2.77 4.82 -4.29
N VAL A 12 -3.84 5.59 -4.53
CA VAL A 12 -4.94 5.78 -3.58
C VAL A 12 -6.29 5.87 -4.29
N SER A 13 -7.39 5.46 -3.63
CA SER A 13 -8.76 5.67 -4.13
C SER A 13 -9.66 6.42 -3.14
N GLY A 14 -9.18 6.76 -1.94
CA GLY A 14 -10.08 7.24 -0.89
C GLY A 14 -9.50 8.25 0.08
N ARG A 15 -9.70 8.01 1.39
CA ARG A 15 -9.38 8.95 2.49
C ARG A 15 -7.88 9.24 2.65
N GLY A 16 -7.01 8.30 2.33
CA GLY A 16 -5.56 8.47 2.38
C GLY A 16 -4.97 8.51 3.79
N SER A 17 -5.50 7.77 4.75
CA SER A 17 -4.94 7.74 6.11
C SER A 17 -3.58 7.04 6.14
N ASN A 18 -3.38 5.95 5.39
CA ASN A 18 -2.08 5.31 5.23
C ASN A 18 -1.08 6.20 4.47
N LEU A 19 -1.55 6.96 3.46
CA LEU A 19 -0.73 8.00 2.83
C LEU A 19 -0.26 9.04 3.86
N GLN A 20 -1.16 9.51 4.75
CA GLN A 20 -0.78 10.46 5.79
C GLN A 20 0.29 9.87 6.73
N ALA A 21 0.14 8.61 7.14
CA ALA A 21 1.13 7.94 7.98
C ALA A 21 2.51 7.86 7.31
N ILE A 22 2.57 7.63 6.00
CA ILE A 22 3.82 7.67 5.22
C ILE A 22 4.41 9.08 5.23
N ILE A 23 3.60 10.11 4.94
CA ILE A 23 4.03 11.52 4.95
C ILE A 23 4.57 11.91 6.33
N ASP A 24 3.85 11.57 7.39
CA ASP A 24 4.24 11.89 8.75
C ASP A 24 5.56 11.20 9.14
N SER A 25 5.77 9.97 8.71
CA SER A 25 7.03 9.24 8.95
C SER A 25 8.22 9.85 8.20
N ILE A 26 8.00 10.37 7.00
CA ILE A 26 9.01 11.12 6.24
C ILE A 26 9.34 12.44 6.97
N ASN A 27 8.31 13.20 7.37
CA ASN A 27 8.48 14.48 8.05
C ASN A 27 9.17 14.36 9.42
N ARG A 28 9.01 13.20 10.11
CA ARG A 28 9.72 12.90 11.36
C ARG A 28 11.11 12.29 11.15
N GLU A 29 11.58 12.21 9.88
CA GLU A 29 12.88 11.62 9.53
C GLU A 29 13.00 10.14 9.93
N GLU A 30 11.88 9.46 10.18
CA GLU A 30 11.83 8.04 10.48
C GLU A 30 11.96 7.18 9.22
N LEU A 31 11.50 7.73 8.08
CA LEU A 31 11.59 7.14 6.75
C LEU A 31 12.36 8.10 5.82
N ASP A 32 13.56 7.73 5.42
CA ASP A 32 14.42 8.50 4.53
C ASP A 32 14.06 8.21 3.06
N ALA A 33 12.89 8.71 2.63
CA ALA A 33 12.37 8.52 1.29
C ALA A 33 11.79 9.83 0.75
N HIS A 34 11.77 9.97 -0.57
CA HIS A 34 11.08 11.05 -1.25
C HIS A 34 9.77 10.56 -1.86
N LEU A 35 8.64 11.09 -1.37
CA LEU A 35 7.33 10.82 -1.97
C LEU A 35 7.17 11.68 -3.23
N SER A 36 7.48 11.08 -4.37
CA SER A 36 7.58 11.78 -5.65
C SER A 36 6.24 12.12 -6.28
N ILE A 37 5.23 11.26 -6.06
CA ILE A 37 3.89 11.44 -6.65
C ILE A 37 2.84 10.62 -5.90
N VAL A 38 1.65 11.18 -5.81
CA VAL A 38 0.42 10.49 -5.39
C VAL A 38 -0.53 10.42 -6.58
N ILE A 39 -0.98 9.23 -6.94
CA ILE A 39 -1.89 9.01 -8.05
C ILE A 39 -3.21 8.46 -7.52
N SER A 40 -4.33 8.97 -8.03
CA SER A 40 -5.66 8.46 -7.69
C SER A 40 -6.46 8.15 -8.96
N ASP A 41 -7.29 7.12 -8.87
CA ASP A 41 -8.34 6.78 -9.83
C ASP A 41 -9.69 7.47 -9.52
N ILE A 42 -9.73 8.27 -8.44
CA ILE A 42 -10.89 9.04 -8.00
C ILE A 42 -10.52 10.53 -7.96
N LYS A 43 -11.23 11.35 -8.74
CA LYS A 43 -10.95 12.78 -8.94
C LYS A 43 -10.90 13.58 -7.64
N ASP A 44 -11.87 13.36 -6.77
CA ASP A 44 -12.03 14.13 -5.53
C ASP A 44 -11.55 13.37 -4.29
N ALA A 45 -10.64 12.40 -4.47
CA ALA A 45 -10.08 11.63 -3.37
C ALA A 45 -9.46 12.57 -2.32
N MET A 46 -9.87 12.40 -1.05
CA MET A 46 -9.31 13.19 0.05
C MET A 46 -7.78 13.00 0.17
N ALA A 47 -7.27 11.85 -0.28
CA ALA A 47 -5.84 11.57 -0.34
C ALA A 47 -5.07 12.56 -1.22
N LEU A 48 -5.63 12.99 -2.38
CA LEU A 48 -5.00 14.01 -3.22
C LEU A 48 -4.89 15.35 -2.48
N LYS A 49 -5.97 15.78 -1.82
CA LYS A 49 -5.97 17.01 -1.00
C LYS A 49 -4.95 16.97 0.13
N ARG A 50 -4.73 15.77 0.73
CA ARG A 50 -3.67 15.59 1.75
C ARG A 50 -2.28 15.80 1.14
N ALA A 51 -2.00 15.15 0.02
CA ALA A 51 -0.72 15.26 -0.67
C ALA A 51 -0.42 16.73 -1.06
N GLU A 52 -1.40 17.43 -1.64
CA GLU A 52 -1.29 18.84 -2.04
C GLU A 52 -0.94 19.77 -0.85
N LYS A 53 -1.56 19.55 0.32
CA LYS A 53 -1.24 20.30 1.54
C LYS A 53 0.22 20.16 1.99
N HIS A 54 0.87 19.08 1.60
CA HIS A 54 2.29 18.81 1.88
C HIS A 54 3.21 19.12 0.68
N GLY A 55 2.70 19.80 -0.36
CA GLY A 55 3.48 20.15 -1.55
C GLY A 55 3.87 18.95 -2.42
N ILE A 56 3.22 17.81 -2.23
CA ILE A 56 3.50 16.58 -2.98
C ILE A 56 2.71 16.62 -4.30
N LYS A 57 3.37 16.23 -5.39
CA LYS A 57 2.74 16.18 -6.70
C LYS A 57 1.60 15.16 -6.73
N THR A 58 0.45 15.58 -7.24
CA THR A 58 -0.75 14.74 -7.37
C THR A 58 -1.14 14.57 -8.83
N VAL A 59 -1.71 13.42 -9.16
CA VAL A 59 -2.31 13.16 -10.48
C VAL A 59 -3.59 12.35 -10.29
N PHE A 60 -4.65 12.80 -10.93
CA PHE A 60 -5.84 12.00 -11.18
C PHE A 60 -5.74 11.38 -12.57
N ILE A 61 -5.90 10.06 -12.65
CA ILE A 61 -6.00 9.34 -13.93
C ILE A 61 -7.40 8.72 -13.96
N ASP A 62 -8.26 9.26 -14.82
CA ASP A 62 -9.65 8.82 -14.93
C ASP A 62 -9.75 7.46 -15.63
N PRO A 63 -10.17 6.39 -14.94
CA PRO A 63 -10.31 5.09 -15.58
C PRO A 63 -11.36 5.04 -16.68
N SER A 64 -12.36 5.94 -16.63
CA SER A 64 -13.46 5.98 -17.62
C SER A 64 -13.03 6.49 -18.98
N THR A 65 -11.87 7.15 -19.08
CA THR A 65 -11.32 7.67 -20.33
C THR A 65 -10.58 6.64 -21.18
N TYR A 66 -10.41 5.42 -20.64
CA TYR A 66 -9.70 4.33 -21.31
C TYR A 66 -10.68 3.24 -21.74
N SER A 67 -10.43 2.61 -22.89
CA SER A 67 -11.30 1.58 -23.46
C SER A 67 -11.20 0.24 -22.70
N SER A 68 -10.14 0.06 -21.90
CA SER A 68 -9.90 -1.14 -21.11
C SER A 68 -9.00 -0.89 -19.90
N SER A 69 -9.05 -1.79 -18.91
CA SER A 69 -8.12 -1.77 -17.77
C SER A 69 -6.65 -1.85 -18.23
N LYS A 70 -6.38 -2.56 -19.32
CA LYS A 70 -5.02 -2.67 -19.88
C LYS A 70 -4.50 -1.32 -20.40
N GLU A 71 -5.32 -0.52 -21.03
CA GLU A 71 -4.92 0.83 -21.48
C GLU A 71 -4.73 1.79 -20.31
N TYR A 72 -5.59 1.70 -19.31
CA TYR A 72 -5.42 2.43 -18.06
C TYR A 72 -4.09 2.07 -17.38
N ASP A 73 -3.76 0.78 -17.25
CA ASP A 73 -2.50 0.33 -16.65
C ASP A 73 -1.28 0.82 -17.43
N LYS A 74 -1.33 0.86 -18.76
CA LYS A 74 -0.28 1.47 -19.59
C LYS A 74 -0.06 2.95 -19.27
N ALA A 75 -1.17 3.71 -19.15
CA ALA A 75 -1.07 5.12 -18.78
C ALA A 75 -0.46 5.30 -17.39
N LEU A 76 -0.84 4.45 -16.43
CA LEU A 76 -0.27 4.42 -15.09
C LEU A 76 1.23 4.09 -15.11
N VAL A 77 1.63 3.08 -15.89
CA VAL A 77 3.05 2.71 -16.09
C VAL A 77 3.85 3.87 -16.67
N LEU A 78 3.36 4.53 -17.72
CA LEU A 78 4.02 5.68 -18.34
C LEU A 78 4.19 6.80 -17.31
N LYS A 79 3.15 7.11 -16.54
CA LYS A 79 3.22 8.15 -15.50
C LYS A 79 4.22 7.83 -14.41
N LEU A 80 4.28 6.60 -13.92
CA LEU A 80 5.22 6.17 -12.90
C LEU A 80 6.69 6.21 -13.40
N LYS A 81 6.93 5.87 -14.67
CA LYS A 81 8.27 5.93 -15.28
C LYS A 81 8.84 7.35 -15.35
N GLU A 82 8.00 8.39 -15.51
CA GLU A 82 8.44 9.79 -15.51
C GLU A 82 9.18 10.18 -14.22
N PHE A 83 8.90 9.50 -13.10
CA PHE A 83 9.44 9.82 -11.78
C PHE A 83 10.59 8.93 -11.33
N SER A 84 10.96 7.91 -12.11
CA SER A 84 12.01 6.95 -11.75
C SER A 84 11.80 6.35 -10.35
N ILE A 85 10.60 5.76 -10.13
CA ILE A 85 10.15 5.25 -8.83
C ILE A 85 10.87 3.97 -8.45
N ASP A 86 11.35 3.90 -7.20
CA ASP A 86 11.98 2.71 -6.60
C ASP A 86 10.94 1.77 -5.99
N LEU A 87 9.85 2.32 -5.41
CA LEU A 87 8.78 1.55 -4.78
C LEU A 87 7.42 2.21 -4.99
N ILE A 88 6.42 1.40 -5.33
CA ILE A 88 5.02 1.78 -5.44
C ILE A 88 4.27 1.23 -4.22
N CYS A 89 3.54 2.10 -3.51
CA CYS A 89 2.77 1.76 -2.33
C CYS A 89 1.27 1.87 -2.63
N LEU A 90 0.53 0.78 -2.56
CA LEU A 90 -0.93 0.81 -2.65
C LEU A 90 -1.50 1.11 -1.26
N ALA A 91 -2.13 2.27 -1.10
CA ALA A 91 -2.64 2.76 0.18
C ALA A 91 -4.16 2.96 0.13
N GLY A 92 -4.90 1.87 0.12
CA GLY A 92 -6.35 1.88 -0.13
C GLY A 92 -6.68 2.19 -1.59
N TYR A 93 -5.91 1.60 -2.51
CA TYR A 93 -6.19 1.61 -3.94
C TYR A 93 -7.14 0.46 -4.28
N MET A 94 -8.30 0.78 -4.86
CA MET A 94 -9.41 -0.16 -5.00
C MET A 94 -9.43 -0.89 -6.34
N ARG A 95 -8.48 -0.64 -7.23
CA ARG A 95 -8.38 -1.32 -8.52
C ARG A 95 -7.37 -2.46 -8.47
N ILE A 96 -7.67 -3.54 -9.18
CA ILE A 96 -6.71 -4.62 -9.42
C ILE A 96 -5.75 -4.14 -10.50
N LEU A 97 -4.46 -4.23 -10.23
CA LEU A 97 -3.41 -3.95 -11.20
C LEU A 97 -3.27 -5.11 -12.18
N GLY A 98 -3.18 -4.81 -13.46
CA GLY A 98 -2.99 -5.82 -14.49
C GLY A 98 -1.53 -6.31 -14.59
N GLU A 99 -1.34 -7.31 -15.44
CA GLU A 99 -0.07 -8.00 -15.59
C GLU A 99 1.07 -7.08 -16.03
N GLU A 100 0.80 -6.13 -16.93
CA GLU A 100 1.80 -5.22 -17.51
C GLU A 100 2.48 -4.35 -16.45
N ILE A 101 1.71 -3.77 -15.51
CA ILE A 101 2.27 -2.94 -14.45
C ILE A 101 3.00 -3.81 -13.42
N ILE A 102 2.48 -4.99 -13.10
CA ILE A 102 3.11 -5.93 -12.17
C ILE A 102 4.46 -6.41 -12.71
N GLN A 103 4.54 -6.77 -13.99
CA GLN A 103 5.81 -7.16 -14.63
C GLN A 103 6.79 -6.00 -14.76
N THR A 104 6.30 -4.79 -15.13
CA THR A 104 7.15 -3.60 -15.27
C THR A 104 7.80 -3.20 -13.94
N PHE A 105 7.07 -3.37 -12.84
CA PHE A 105 7.52 -3.02 -11.50
C PHE A 105 7.63 -4.26 -10.59
N GLU A 106 8.11 -5.37 -11.15
CA GLU A 106 8.27 -6.64 -10.42
C GLU A 106 9.04 -6.41 -9.10
N LYS A 107 8.48 -6.89 -7.98
CA LYS A 107 9.04 -6.73 -6.62
C LYS A 107 9.18 -5.27 -6.14
N LYS A 108 8.54 -4.33 -6.84
CA LYS A 108 8.53 -2.90 -6.50
C LYS A 108 7.13 -2.37 -6.16
N ILE A 109 6.14 -3.25 -6.05
CA ILE A 109 4.79 -2.86 -5.64
C ILE A 109 4.46 -3.57 -4.34
N ILE A 110 4.03 -2.81 -3.35
CA ILE A 110 3.55 -3.34 -2.07
C ILE A 110 2.14 -2.84 -1.78
N ASN A 111 1.38 -3.65 -1.06
CA ASN A 111 0.04 -3.31 -0.59
C ASN A 111 -0.06 -3.49 0.92
N ILE A 112 -0.97 -2.74 1.55
CA ILE A 112 -1.41 -2.98 2.92
C ILE A 112 -2.85 -3.45 2.90
N HIS A 113 -3.12 -4.60 3.53
CA HIS A 113 -4.41 -5.25 3.56
C HIS A 113 -4.89 -5.45 5.00
N PRO A 114 -6.18 -5.12 5.32
CA PRO A 114 -6.68 -5.11 6.69
C PRO A 114 -7.12 -6.50 7.19
N SER A 115 -6.28 -7.53 6.98
CA SER A 115 -6.45 -8.86 7.55
C SER A 115 -5.10 -9.53 7.77
N LEU A 116 -5.10 -10.66 8.48
CA LEU A 116 -3.94 -11.56 8.58
C LEU A 116 -3.93 -12.52 7.39
N LEU A 117 -3.42 -12.07 6.24
CA LEU A 117 -3.32 -12.93 5.07
C LEU A 117 -2.60 -14.26 5.39
N PRO A 118 -3.04 -15.40 4.82
CA PRO A 118 -3.99 -15.53 3.70
C PRO A 118 -5.47 -15.53 4.10
N ALA A 119 -5.82 -15.22 5.36
CA ALA A 119 -7.22 -15.10 5.76
C ALA A 119 -7.86 -13.81 5.21
N PHE A 120 -9.10 -13.89 4.77
CA PHE A 120 -9.95 -12.78 4.35
C PHE A 120 -9.33 -11.86 3.29
N PRO A 121 -8.88 -12.39 2.12
CA PRO A 121 -8.43 -11.56 1.01
C PRO A 121 -9.59 -10.78 0.37
N GLY A 122 -9.29 -9.76 -0.41
CA GLY A 122 -10.26 -8.98 -1.15
C GLY A 122 -11.00 -7.94 -0.31
N LEU A 123 -12.21 -7.60 -0.72
CA LEU A 123 -12.99 -6.51 -0.12
C LEU A 123 -13.64 -6.89 1.21
N ASN A 124 -13.86 -5.88 2.07
CA ASN A 124 -14.59 -6.01 3.33
C ASN A 124 -13.99 -7.04 4.31
N ALA A 125 -12.67 -7.14 4.37
CA ALA A 125 -11.95 -8.11 5.21
C ALA A 125 -12.36 -8.06 6.69
N GLN A 126 -12.61 -6.86 7.24
CA GLN A 126 -13.06 -6.69 8.62
C GLN A 126 -14.46 -7.28 8.85
N LYS A 127 -15.38 -7.06 7.91
CA LYS A 127 -16.72 -7.65 7.95
C LYS A 127 -16.65 -9.18 7.82
N GLN A 128 -15.79 -9.68 6.97
CA GLN A 128 -15.53 -11.13 6.86
C GLN A 128 -15.03 -11.69 8.18
N ALA A 129 -14.05 -11.05 8.82
CA ALA A 129 -13.50 -11.48 10.10
C ALA A 129 -14.58 -11.55 11.22
N ILE A 130 -15.42 -10.51 11.34
CA ILE A 130 -16.52 -10.48 12.31
C ILE A 130 -17.53 -11.60 12.03
N ASN A 131 -17.96 -11.75 10.77
CA ASN A 131 -18.95 -12.76 10.40
C ASN A 131 -18.46 -14.20 10.63
N HIS A 132 -17.14 -14.44 10.56
CA HIS A 132 -16.55 -15.74 10.87
C HIS A 132 -16.32 -15.96 12.37
N GLY A 133 -16.50 -14.94 13.20
CA GLY A 133 -16.33 -15.04 14.66
C GLY A 133 -14.89 -15.30 15.10
N VAL A 134 -13.90 -14.84 14.31
CA VAL A 134 -12.47 -14.99 14.68
C VAL A 134 -12.15 -14.18 15.92
N LYS A 135 -11.20 -14.62 16.72
CA LYS A 135 -10.78 -13.90 17.94
C LYS A 135 -9.59 -12.97 17.71
N PHE A 136 -8.93 -13.11 16.56
CA PHE A 136 -7.82 -12.25 16.12
C PHE A 136 -7.97 -11.88 14.66
N SER A 137 -7.65 -10.65 14.34
CA SER A 137 -7.48 -10.13 13.00
C SER A 137 -6.20 -9.30 12.96
N GLY A 138 -6.04 -8.41 11.99
CA GLY A 138 -4.84 -7.57 11.90
C GLY A 138 -4.68 -6.94 10.55
N CYS A 139 -3.45 -6.61 10.20
CA CYS A 139 -3.08 -6.14 8.89
C CYS A 139 -1.82 -6.80 8.36
N THR A 140 -1.70 -6.84 7.06
CA THR A 140 -0.58 -7.44 6.33
C THR A 140 -0.02 -6.46 5.32
N VAL A 141 1.29 -6.24 5.33
CA VAL A 141 2.01 -5.64 4.20
C VAL A 141 2.63 -6.76 3.39
N HIS A 142 2.38 -6.76 2.09
CA HIS A 142 2.84 -7.80 1.17
C HIS A 142 3.27 -7.22 -0.17
N PHE A 143 4.12 -7.91 -0.90
CA PHE A 143 4.36 -7.61 -2.32
C PHE A 143 3.11 -7.93 -3.13
N VAL A 144 2.88 -7.16 -4.19
CA VAL A 144 1.77 -7.41 -5.11
C VAL A 144 2.24 -8.36 -6.21
N ASP A 145 1.45 -9.40 -6.44
CA ASP A 145 1.57 -10.33 -7.57
C ASP A 145 0.28 -10.34 -8.41
N SER A 146 0.14 -11.25 -9.35
CA SER A 146 -1.02 -11.35 -10.25
C SER A 146 -2.32 -11.81 -9.59
N GLY A 147 -2.25 -12.29 -8.35
CA GLY A 147 -3.43 -12.69 -7.58
C GLY A 147 -3.96 -11.56 -6.69
N VAL A 148 -5.14 -11.76 -6.13
CA VAL A 148 -5.73 -10.81 -5.16
C VAL A 148 -5.16 -11.10 -3.78
N ASP A 149 -4.43 -10.13 -3.21
CA ASP A 149 -3.82 -10.20 -1.88
C ASP A 149 -3.02 -11.49 -1.62
N SER A 150 -2.40 -12.04 -2.68
CA SER A 150 -1.75 -13.35 -2.65
C SER A 150 -0.23 -13.30 -2.58
N GLY A 151 0.36 -12.13 -2.75
CA GLY A 151 1.81 -11.97 -2.85
C GLY A 151 2.59 -12.22 -1.55
N PRO A 152 3.93 -12.28 -1.63
CA PRO A 152 4.81 -12.55 -0.50
C PRO A 152 4.63 -11.56 0.66
N ILE A 153 4.41 -12.07 1.86
CA ILE A 153 4.16 -11.29 3.08
C ILE A 153 5.48 -10.69 3.60
N ILE A 154 5.47 -9.38 3.83
CA ILE A 154 6.62 -8.64 4.37
C ILE A 154 6.51 -8.51 5.89
N LEU A 155 5.39 -7.99 6.37
CA LEU A 155 5.11 -7.80 7.80
C LEU A 155 3.62 -8.03 8.09
N GLN A 156 3.35 -8.46 9.31
CA GLN A 156 1.99 -8.59 9.85
C GLN A 156 1.93 -8.05 11.28
N THR A 157 0.76 -7.52 11.64
CA THR A 157 0.43 -7.16 13.03
C THR A 157 -0.93 -7.70 13.39
N VAL A 158 -1.02 -8.31 14.58
CA VAL A 158 -2.24 -8.92 15.11
C VAL A 158 -2.98 -7.91 15.99
N VAL A 159 -4.31 -7.92 15.88
CA VAL A 159 -5.22 -7.23 16.82
C VAL A 159 -6.27 -8.20 17.35
N PRO A 160 -6.75 -8.04 18.60
CA PRO A 160 -7.88 -8.81 19.08
C PRO A 160 -9.18 -8.40 18.37
N VAL A 161 -10.11 -9.33 18.24
CA VAL A 161 -11.51 -9.08 17.88
C VAL A 161 -12.35 -9.33 19.13
N TYR A 162 -13.03 -8.31 19.62
CA TYR A 162 -13.87 -8.38 20.82
C TYR A 162 -15.27 -8.83 20.47
N ASP A 163 -15.99 -9.41 21.41
CA ASP A 163 -17.32 -9.96 21.18
C ASP A 163 -18.39 -8.89 20.84
N ASP A 164 -18.13 -7.64 21.20
CA ASP A 164 -18.97 -6.46 20.92
C ASP A 164 -18.47 -5.63 19.73
N ASP A 165 -17.46 -6.09 18.99
CA ASP A 165 -16.97 -5.37 17.82
C ASP A 165 -17.98 -5.35 16.67
N ASP A 166 -18.16 -4.17 16.13
CA ASP A 166 -18.70 -3.95 14.79
C ASP A 166 -17.57 -3.73 13.76
N GLU A 167 -17.93 -3.60 12.49
CA GLU A 167 -16.98 -3.33 11.41
C GLU A 167 -16.17 -2.05 11.65
N LYS A 168 -16.76 -1.02 12.27
CA LYS A 168 -16.12 0.28 12.50
C LYS A 168 -15.07 0.21 13.61
N SER A 169 -15.41 -0.44 14.73
CA SER A 169 -14.51 -0.59 15.87
C SER A 169 -13.28 -1.43 15.50
N LEU A 170 -13.49 -2.56 14.83
CA LEU A 170 -12.39 -3.40 14.33
C LEU A 170 -11.56 -2.67 13.28
N SER A 171 -12.19 -1.98 12.31
CA SER A 171 -11.47 -1.20 11.30
C SER A 171 -10.60 -0.12 11.92
N LYS A 172 -11.09 0.59 12.94
CA LYS A 172 -10.30 1.61 13.63
C LYS A 172 -9.06 1.00 14.29
N ARG A 173 -9.22 -0.13 15.00
CA ARG A 173 -8.12 -0.83 15.68
C ARG A 173 -7.07 -1.34 14.69
N ILE A 174 -7.50 -1.90 13.55
CA ILE A 174 -6.60 -2.34 12.48
C ILE A 174 -5.87 -1.15 11.88
N LEU A 175 -6.57 -0.07 11.57
CA LEU A 175 -6.02 1.14 10.96
C LEU A 175 -4.89 1.77 11.80
N GLU A 176 -5.01 1.77 13.13
CA GLU A 176 -3.96 2.23 14.03
C GLU A 176 -2.66 1.41 13.86
N GLN A 177 -2.79 0.11 13.61
CA GLN A 177 -1.63 -0.75 13.34
C GLN A 177 -1.08 -0.54 11.92
N GLU A 178 -1.94 -0.36 10.92
CA GLU A 178 -1.53 -0.06 9.54
C GLU A 178 -0.63 1.17 9.47
N HIS A 179 -0.98 2.23 10.18
CA HIS A 179 -0.23 3.49 10.20
C HIS A 179 1.21 3.32 10.70
N SER A 180 1.45 2.36 11.58
CA SER A 180 2.79 2.01 12.08
C SER A 180 3.49 1.00 11.17
N LEU A 181 2.75 -0.02 10.71
CA LEU A 181 3.31 -1.15 9.97
C LEU A 181 3.78 -0.78 8.58
N TYR A 182 3.02 0.09 7.89
CA TYR A 182 3.30 0.41 6.49
C TYR A 182 4.60 1.21 6.32
N PRO A 183 4.84 2.33 7.03
CA PRO A 183 6.13 3.02 6.99
C PRO A 183 7.31 2.12 7.39
N LYS A 184 7.11 1.24 8.39
CA LYS A 184 8.12 0.26 8.81
C LYS A 184 8.50 -0.70 7.69
N ALA A 185 7.53 -1.24 6.95
CA ALA A 185 7.79 -2.11 5.80
C ALA A 185 8.54 -1.38 4.68
N ILE A 186 8.14 -0.15 4.35
CA ILE A 186 8.83 0.70 3.37
C ILE A 186 10.30 0.92 3.78
N LYS A 187 10.53 1.26 5.05
CA LYS A 187 11.89 1.45 5.61
C LYS A 187 12.75 0.20 5.53
N MET A 188 12.16 -0.99 5.74
CA MET A 188 12.89 -2.26 5.60
C MET A 188 13.32 -2.52 4.16
N ILE A 189 12.47 -2.20 3.18
CA ILE A 189 12.78 -2.32 1.75
C ILE A 189 13.87 -1.30 1.38
N GLN A 190 13.68 -0.03 1.72
CA GLN A 190 14.62 1.06 1.45
C GLN A 190 16.03 0.74 1.98
N LYS A 191 16.12 0.15 3.16
CA LYS A 191 17.40 -0.22 3.80
C LYS A 191 17.94 -1.58 3.37
N ASN A 192 17.34 -2.22 2.35
CA ASN A 192 17.69 -3.58 1.91
C ASN A 192 17.76 -4.61 3.06
N LYS A 193 16.90 -4.44 4.09
CA LYS A 193 16.84 -5.32 5.26
C LYS A 193 15.98 -6.56 5.06
N ILE A 194 15.47 -6.78 3.88
CA ILE A 194 14.70 -7.96 3.52
C ILE A 194 15.33 -8.71 2.35
N ARG A 195 15.09 -10.01 2.31
CA ARG A 195 15.42 -10.89 1.18
C ARG A 195 14.19 -11.67 0.80
N LEU A 196 13.83 -11.65 -0.48
CA LEU A 196 12.77 -12.45 -1.06
C LEU A 196 13.35 -13.70 -1.71
N SER A 197 12.86 -14.88 -1.30
CA SER A 197 13.20 -16.18 -1.89
C SER A 197 11.92 -16.96 -2.16
N GLY A 198 11.50 -17.04 -3.42
CA GLY A 198 10.17 -17.52 -3.78
C GLY A 198 9.09 -16.68 -3.11
N ARG A 199 8.28 -17.31 -2.25
CA ARG A 199 7.21 -16.63 -1.48
C ARG A 199 7.65 -16.14 -0.09
N ILE A 200 8.85 -16.48 0.33
CA ILE A 200 9.31 -16.22 1.69
C ILE A 200 10.12 -14.93 1.71
N VAL A 201 9.67 -13.97 2.52
CA VAL A 201 10.42 -12.77 2.85
C VAL A 201 11.09 -12.99 4.20
N THR A 202 12.40 -12.87 4.25
CA THR A 202 13.18 -12.95 5.49
C THR A 202 13.79 -11.59 5.82
N SER A 203 13.78 -11.23 7.11
CA SER A 203 14.56 -10.09 7.61
C SER A 203 16.02 -10.46 7.63
N LYS A 204 16.89 -9.62 7.08
CA LYS A 204 18.32 -9.70 7.36
C LYS A 204 18.52 -9.21 8.80
N ILE A 205 18.75 -10.13 9.71
CA ILE A 205 19.25 -9.80 11.06
C ILE A 205 20.65 -9.22 10.85
N ILE A 206 20.83 -7.98 11.24
CA ILE A 206 22.16 -7.34 11.29
C ILE A 206 22.74 -7.61 12.68
#